data_89320aa83a1bc2fe0285ef8d71f53c5d
#
_entry.id   89320aa83a1bc2fe0285ef8d71f53c5d
#
_cell.length_a   1.000
_cell.length_b   1.000
_cell.length_c   1.000
_cell.angle_alpha   90.00
_cell.angle_beta   90.00
_cell.angle_gamma   90.00
#
_symmetry.space_group_name_H-M   'P 1'
#
loop_
_entity.id
_entity.type
_entity.pdbx_description
1 polymer ?
#
loop_
_entity_poly.entity_id
_entity_poly.type
_entity_poly.pdbx_seq_one_letter_code
_entity_poly.pdbx_strand_id
1 'polypeptide(L)'
;MSYHNIKKIFISLIALILMSSQLQATVKFKDIMFAPDFYVQSIKTCKAIGNRSFKDKNTVKRVSGLIGYDWMSDWKENSNSLTVEHSSITQPISWMMTATHNAISEDDKESLLIAKELLVKLAKANTLLDSTGYHELKNKPMCWKNNDPNSPCWYHSYEFAKDVFSMYLISAIWLKDELDEEEFQVVDRYINRMYRKFLKPLINQKRDQGFFAMANGGTGILIYSNWSNNKRLAVREINNRLKYIDKVFLEDGYINNNSFRGYRGQWYHSYGLNSVLGYIYIAKLWGAKIPNKIQQKLIKASEITNLAITDWDKFKSREFAGTNRNKISNKDNAIKHTHQMAFSLDALMEVVTGIKLEHDPIYLRKRKYHMKDGFDSTIGFNAHCLLENIN
;
A
#
# COMPACT_ATOMS: atom_id res chain seq x y z
N MET A 1 56.91 5.22 19.31
CA MET A 1 55.83 5.52 18.37
C MET A 1 55.93 6.97 17.95
N SER A 2 56.13 7.28 16.66
CA SER A 2 56.36 8.67 16.22
C SER A 2 55.05 9.45 16.26
N TYR A 3 55.12 10.72 16.68
CA TYR A 3 54.00 11.68 16.75
C TYR A 3 53.15 11.72 15.44
N HIS A 4 53.79 11.40 14.34
CA HIS A 4 53.15 11.31 13.01
C HIS A 4 52.18 10.12 12.86
N ASN A 5 52.46 9.01 13.54
CA ASN A 5 51.58 7.83 13.51
C ASN A 5 50.36 8.00 14.41
N ILE A 6 50.51 8.73 15.52
CA ILE A 6 49.39 9.03 16.41
C ILE A 6 48.38 9.98 15.71
N LYS A 7 48.87 10.98 14.96
CA LYS A 7 48.01 11.89 14.18
C LYS A 7 47.24 11.16 13.08
N LYS A 8 47.87 10.21 12.38
CA LYS A 8 47.16 9.40 11.35
C LYS A 8 46.10 8.49 11.94
N ILE A 9 46.37 7.86 13.07
CA ILE A 9 45.39 7.05 13.78
C ILE A 9 44.19 7.88 14.27
N PHE A 10 44.44 9.07 14.78
CA PHE A 10 43.42 9.98 15.27
C PHE A 10 42.54 10.52 14.13
N ILE A 11 43.11 10.87 13.00
CA ILE A 11 42.37 11.29 11.79
C ILE A 11 41.56 10.13 11.19
N SER A 12 42.11 8.92 11.16
CA SER A 12 41.35 7.74 10.74
C SER A 12 40.21 7.37 11.68
N LEU A 13 40.40 7.54 12.99
CA LEU A 13 39.36 7.32 13.99
C LEU A 13 38.22 8.35 13.89
N ILE A 14 38.58 9.62 13.70
CA ILE A 14 37.61 10.71 13.47
C ILE A 14 36.87 10.49 12.14
N ALA A 15 37.55 10.07 11.08
CA ALA A 15 36.91 9.73 9.81
C ALA A 15 35.99 8.52 9.95
N LEU A 16 36.37 7.49 10.70
CA LEU A 16 35.51 6.33 11.03
C LEU A 16 34.29 6.75 11.89
N ILE A 17 34.49 7.62 12.87
CA ILE A 17 33.43 8.15 13.72
C ILE A 17 32.51 9.08 12.89
N LEU A 18 33.03 9.87 11.98
CA LEU A 18 32.23 10.67 11.04
C LEU A 18 31.54 9.82 9.99
N MET A 19 32.11 8.71 9.55
CA MET A 19 31.44 7.73 8.67
C MET A 19 30.41 6.89 9.43
N SER A 20 30.61 6.57 10.69
CA SER A 20 29.63 5.86 11.52
C SER A 20 28.51 6.78 12.03
N SER A 21 28.72 8.07 12.05
CA SER A 21 27.74 9.11 12.42
C SER A 21 26.94 9.65 11.24
N GLN A 22 26.86 8.98 10.10
CA GLN A 22 25.64 9.02 9.31
C GLN A 22 24.55 8.32 10.16
N LEU A 23 24.25 8.92 11.30
CA LEU A 23 23.06 8.67 12.07
C LEU A 23 21.91 8.73 11.05
N GLN A 24 21.43 7.55 10.66
CA GLN A 24 20.22 7.47 9.87
C GLN A 24 19.22 8.37 10.57
N ALA A 25 18.83 9.46 9.91
CA ALA A 25 17.85 10.38 10.46
C ALA A 25 16.61 9.54 10.77
N THR A 26 16.43 9.22 12.04
CA THR A 26 15.29 8.44 12.50
C THR A 26 14.15 9.39 12.76
N VAL A 27 12.96 9.03 12.31
CA VAL A 27 11.74 9.77 12.60
C VAL A 27 11.53 9.77 14.11
N LYS A 28 11.30 10.94 14.68
CA LYS A 28 11.14 11.12 16.13
C LYS A 28 9.67 11.32 16.47
N PHE A 29 9.31 10.99 17.70
CA PHE A 29 7.95 11.15 18.20
C PHE A 29 7.38 12.58 18.03
N LYS A 30 8.21 13.60 18.25
CA LYS A 30 7.83 15.01 18.09
C LYS A 30 7.55 15.42 16.63
N ASP A 31 8.06 14.66 15.66
CA ASP A 31 7.91 14.97 14.24
C ASP A 31 6.53 14.53 13.73
N ILE A 32 5.86 13.59 14.41
CA ILE A 32 4.58 13.05 13.98
C ILE A 32 3.44 13.94 14.48
N MET A 33 2.72 14.47 13.52
CA MET A 33 1.45 15.18 13.73
C MET A 33 0.34 14.39 13.07
N PHE A 34 -0.46 13.71 13.90
CA PHE A 34 -1.74 13.19 13.41
C PHE A 34 -2.68 14.39 13.28
N ALA A 35 -2.93 14.76 12.05
CA ALA A 35 -3.95 15.74 11.72
C ALA A 35 -4.96 15.03 10.82
N PRO A 36 -6.04 14.46 11.38
CA PRO A 36 -7.13 13.92 10.58
C PRO A 36 -7.63 14.94 9.57
N ASP A 37 -7.80 16.18 10.03
CA ASP A 37 -8.20 17.31 9.20
C ASP A 37 -7.28 17.54 8.00
N PHE A 38 -5.97 17.33 8.18
CA PHE A 38 -5.00 17.51 7.11
C PHE A 38 -5.17 16.44 6.01
N TYR A 39 -5.42 15.19 6.40
CA TYR A 39 -5.70 14.11 5.46
C TYR A 39 -7.04 14.32 4.74
N VAL A 40 -8.06 14.74 5.47
CA VAL A 40 -9.37 15.10 4.91
C VAL A 40 -9.25 16.34 4.00
N GLN A 41 -8.48 17.35 4.38
CA GLN A 41 -8.26 18.52 3.54
C GLN A 41 -7.58 18.16 2.21
N SER A 42 -6.61 17.25 2.22
CA SER A 42 -5.99 16.75 0.99
C SER A 42 -7.02 16.10 0.04
N ILE A 43 -8.06 15.47 0.59
CA ILE A 43 -9.16 14.89 -0.19
C ILE A 43 -10.11 15.97 -0.72
N LYS A 44 -10.45 16.97 0.10
CA LYS A 44 -11.35 18.08 -0.32
C LYS A 44 -10.79 18.88 -1.50
N THR A 45 -9.47 18.91 -1.66
CA THR A 45 -8.83 19.58 -2.81
C THR A 45 -8.82 18.73 -4.08
N CYS A 46 -9.12 17.44 -3.97
CA CYS A 46 -9.18 16.51 -5.08
C CYS A 46 -10.58 16.46 -5.67
N LYS A 47 -10.73 16.63 -6.98
CA LYS A 47 -12.01 16.39 -7.65
C LYS A 47 -12.45 14.94 -7.51
N ALA A 48 -13.77 14.73 -7.51
CA ALA A 48 -14.36 13.39 -7.56
C ALA A 48 -13.82 12.59 -8.76
N ILE A 49 -13.60 11.31 -8.55
CA ILE A 49 -12.95 10.44 -9.51
C ILE A 49 -13.88 9.29 -9.87
N GLY A 50 -14.05 9.10 -11.18
CA GLY A 50 -14.91 8.05 -11.70
C GLY A 50 -16.38 8.28 -11.33
N ASN A 51 -17.20 7.27 -11.58
CA ASN A 51 -18.65 7.34 -11.40
C ASN A 51 -19.12 6.64 -10.11
N ARG A 52 -18.25 6.47 -9.13
CA ARG A 52 -18.62 5.79 -7.88
C ARG A 52 -19.29 6.78 -6.92
N SER A 53 -20.55 6.54 -6.67
CA SER A 53 -21.38 7.32 -5.75
C SER A 53 -22.32 6.41 -5.00
N PHE A 54 -22.66 6.77 -3.77
CA PHE A 54 -23.70 6.08 -3.01
C PHE A 54 -25.12 6.37 -3.50
N LYS A 55 -25.29 7.35 -4.40
CA LYS A 55 -26.51 7.53 -5.18
C LYS A 55 -26.71 6.43 -6.23
N ASP A 56 -25.64 5.72 -6.60
CA ASP A 56 -25.73 4.53 -7.45
C ASP A 56 -26.12 3.30 -6.63
N LYS A 57 -27.30 2.76 -6.91
CA LYS A 57 -27.85 1.55 -6.26
C LYS A 57 -26.91 0.34 -6.38
N ASN A 58 -26.13 0.24 -7.45
CA ASN A 58 -25.19 -0.86 -7.63
C ASN A 58 -24.01 -0.74 -6.66
N THR A 59 -23.51 0.47 -6.42
CA THR A 59 -22.46 0.73 -5.42
C THR A 59 -22.95 0.31 -4.04
N VAL A 60 -24.11 0.79 -3.62
CA VAL A 60 -24.71 0.44 -2.32
C VAL A 60 -24.95 -1.08 -2.21
N LYS A 61 -25.55 -1.70 -3.24
CA LYS A 61 -25.79 -3.14 -3.25
C LYS A 61 -24.51 -3.95 -3.11
N ARG A 62 -23.44 -3.59 -3.83
CA ARG A 62 -22.16 -4.28 -3.73
C ARG A 62 -21.51 -4.16 -2.37
N VAL A 63 -21.46 -2.97 -1.83
CA VAL A 63 -20.87 -2.75 -0.49
C VAL A 63 -21.69 -3.48 0.57
N SER A 64 -23.01 -3.41 0.47
CA SER A 64 -23.92 -4.15 1.39
C SER A 64 -23.71 -5.67 1.31
N GLY A 65 -23.32 -6.20 0.17
CA GLY A 65 -23.01 -7.62 -0.01
C GLY A 65 -21.80 -8.10 0.81
N LEU A 66 -20.97 -7.18 1.32
CA LEU A 66 -19.90 -7.53 2.27
C LEU A 66 -20.38 -7.69 3.70
N ILE A 67 -21.57 -7.17 4.06
CA ILE A 67 -22.03 -7.18 5.45
C ILE A 67 -22.24 -8.63 5.88
N GLY A 68 -21.47 -9.05 6.89
CA GLY A 68 -21.50 -10.44 7.37
C GLY A 68 -20.93 -11.46 6.39
N TYR A 69 -20.16 -11.03 5.39
CA TYR A 69 -19.51 -11.93 4.45
C TYR A 69 -18.66 -12.97 5.20
N ASP A 70 -18.93 -14.24 4.91
CA ASP A 70 -18.22 -15.41 5.42
C ASP A 70 -17.36 -16.01 4.30
N TRP A 71 -16.05 -15.86 4.44
CA TRP A 71 -15.09 -16.36 3.47
C TRP A 71 -15.15 -17.88 3.31
N MET A 72 -15.39 -18.62 4.40
CA MET A 72 -15.46 -20.09 4.37
C MET A 72 -16.68 -20.59 3.64
N SER A 73 -17.82 -19.94 3.83
CA SER A 73 -19.05 -20.30 3.13
C SER A 73 -18.94 -20.00 1.64
N ASP A 74 -18.46 -18.82 1.26
CA ASP A 74 -18.26 -18.47 -0.15
C ASP A 74 -17.25 -19.41 -0.83
N TRP A 75 -16.17 -19.78 -0.15
CA TRP A 75 -15.20 -20.72 -0.68
C TRP A 75 -15.81 -22.12 -0.92
N LYS A 76 -16.66 -22.62 -0.03
CA LYS A 76 -17.34 -23.90 -0.19
C LYS A 76 -18.30 -23.91 -1.38
N GLU A 77 -19.02 -22.81 -1.58
CA GLU A 77 -19.98 -22.66 -2.66
C GLU A 77 -19.33 -22.43 -4.02
N ASN A 78 -18.24 -21.68 -4.07
CA ASN A 78 -17.64 -21.17 -5.31
C ASN A 78 -16.21 -21.67 -5.53
N SER A 79 -15.83 -22.81 -4.94
CA SER A 79 -14.47 -23.37 -4.88
C SER A 79 -13.58 -22.99 -6.08
N ASN A 80 -12.43 -22.36 -5.80
CA ASN A 80 -11.25 -22.21 -6.66
C ASN A 80 -11.06 -20.95 -7.49
N SER A 81 -11.76 -19.84 -7.27
CA SER A 81 -11.50 -18.69 -8.13
C SER A 81 -11.00 -17.47 -7.35
N LEU A 82 -9.70 -17.16 -7.51
CA LEU A 82 -9.11 -15.84 -7.20
C LEU A 82 -9.99 -14.69 -7.71
N THR A 83 -10.74 -14.92 -8.77
CA THR A 83 -11.65 -13.95 -9.39
C THR A 83 -12.84 -13.66 -8.48
N VAL A 84 -13.37 -14.65 -7.79
CA VAL A 84 -14.47 -14.49 -6.83
C VAL A 84 -14.01 -13.63 -5.65
N GLU A 85 -12.86 -13.96 -5.08
CA GLU A 85 -12.29 -13.23 -3.93
C GLU A 85 -12.02 -11.77 -4.25
N HIS A 86 -11.45 -11.46 -5.41
CA HIS A 86 -11.28 -10.08 -5.87
C HIS A 86 -12.61 -9.37 -6.08
N SER A 87 -13.57 -10.01 -6.73
CA SER A 87 -14.85 -9.40 -7.06
C SER A 87 -15.74 -9.25 -5.84
N SER A 88 -15.75 -10.25 -4.95
CA SER A 88 -16.67 -10.33 -3.83
C SER A 88 -16.16 -9.63 -2.57
N ILE A 89 -14.85 -9.46 -2.41
CA ILE A 89 -14.25 -8.95 -1.19
C ILE A 89 -13.54 -7.60 -1.43
N THR A 90 -12.51 -7.58 -2.28
CA THR A 90 -11.67 -6.39 -2.40
C THR A 90 -12.31 -5.29 -3.23
N GLN A 91 -13.06 -5.65 -4.26
CA GLN A 91 -13.70 -4.66 -5.12
C GLN A 91 -14.81 -3.87 -4.40
N PRO A 92 -15.74 -4.48 -3.64
CA PRO A 92 -16.76 -3.73 -2.91
C PRO A 92 -16.18 -2.72 -1.92
N ILE A 93 -15.14 -3.07 -1.15
CA ILE A 93 -14.53 -2.13 -0.20
C ILE A 93 -13.77 -1.01 -0.92
N SER A 94 -13.16 -1.29 -2.06
CA SER A 94 -12.56 -0.26 -2.92
C SER A 94 -13.63 0.69 -3.45
N TRP A 95 -14.81 0.21 -3.82
CA TRP A 95 -15.95 1.05 -4.21
C TRP A 95 -16.46 1.90 -3.06
N MET A 96 -16.58 1.33 -1.86
CA MET A 96 -16.93 2.09 -0.66
C MET A 96 -15.95 3.23 -0.43
N MET A 97 -14.67 2.95 -0.46
CA MET A 97 -13.61 3.93 -0.24
C MET A 97 -13.66 5.05 -1.30
N THR A 98 -13.82 4.70 -2.59
CA THR A 98 -13.93 5.68 -3.68
C THR A 98 -15.19 6.53 -3.55
N ALA A 99 -16.34 5.93 -3.26
CA ALA A 99 -17.60 6.65 -3.09
C ALA A 99 -17.57 7.57 -1.85
N THR A 100 -16.91 7.15 -0.77
CA THR A 100 -16.70 8.00 0.42
C THR A 100 -15.80 9.20 0.08
N HIS A 101 -14.70 8.97 -0.62
CA HIS A 101 -13.83 10.04 -1.11
C HIS A 101 -14.61 11.06 -1.93
N ASN A 102 -15.39 10.59 -2.92
CA ASN A 102 -16.17 11.47 -3.79
C ASN A 102 -17.22 12.26 -3.01
N ALA A 103 -17.89 11.62 -2.04
CA ALA A 103 -18.86 12.30 -1.19
C ALA A 103 -18.23 13.43 -0.35
N ILE A 104 -17.00 13.23 0.15
CA ILE A 104 -16.24 14.26 0.87
C ILE A 104 -15.83 15.38 -0.09
N SER A 105 -15.31 15.04 -1.26
CA SER A 105 -14.84 15.97 -2.27
C SER A 105 -15.96 16.87 -2.83
N GLU A 106 -17.18 16.33 -2.92
CA GLU A 106 -18.37 17.01 -3.42
C GLU A 106 -19.25 17.63 -2.31
N ASP A 107 -18.86 17.49 -1.05
CA ASP A 107 -19.68 17.87 0.14
C ASP A 107 -21.09 17.25 0.11
N ASP A 108 -21.21 16.01 -0.39
CA ASP A 108 -22.49 15.28 -0.53
C ASP A 108 -22.88 14.62 0.79
N LYS A 109 -23.66 15.34 1.61
CA LYS A 109 -24.11 14.91 2.95
C LYS A 109 -24.93 13.62 2.94
N GLU A 110 -25.76 13.42 1.91
CA GLU A 110 -26.57 12.21 1.80
C GLU A 110 -25.69 10.98 1.59
N SER A 111 -24.75 11.07 0.66
CA SER A 111 -23.77 9.99 0.43
C SER A 111 -22.87 9.74 1.62
N LEU A 112 -22.48 10.76 2.39
CA LEU A 112 -21.71 10.61 3.62
C LEU A 112 -22.49 9.86 4.70
N LEU A 113 -23.80 10.13 4.84
CA LEU A 113 -24.65 9.39 5.75
C LEU A 113 -24.73 7.89 5.38
N ILE A 114 -24.91 7.58 4.10
CA ILE A 114 -24.92 6.20 3.61
C ILE A 114 -23.55 5.51 3.85
N ALA A 115 -22.46 6.23 3.59
CA ALA A 115 -21.10 5.74 3.85
C ALA A 115 -20.91 5.36 5.32
N LYS A 116 -21.34 6.24 6.25
CA LYS A 116 -21.30 6.02 7.69
C LYS A 116 -22.11 4.79 8.08
N GLU A 117 -23.37 4.68 7.63
CA GLU A 117 -24.21 3.53 7.92
C GLU A 117 -23.59 2.20 7.46
N LEU A 118 -23.03 2.16 6.27
CA LEU A 118 -22.36 0.96 5.74
C LEU A 118 -21.12 0.62 6.56
N LEU A 119 -20.32 1.61 6.94
CA LEU A 119 -19.14 1.43 7.80
C LEU A 119 -19.54 0.77 9.13
N VAL A 120 -20.58 1.27 9.78
CA VAL A 120 -21.08 0.75 11.05
C VAL A 120 -21.69 -0.65 10.88
N LYS A 121 -22.46 -0.90 9.83
CA LYS A 121 -23.04 -2.23 9.53
C LYS A 121 -21.99 -3.29 9.31
N LEU A 122 -20.92 -2.99 8.56
CA LEU A 122 -19.77 -3.89 8.36
C LEU A 122 -19.08 -4.24 9.70
N ALA A 123 -18.93 -3.26 10.58
CA ALA A 123 -18.36 -3.48 11.91
C ALA A 123 -19.27 -4.31 12.82
N LYS A 124 -20.56 -4.01 12.87
CA LYS A 124 -21.57 -4.77 13.66
C LYS A 124 -21.62 -6.24 13.25
N ALA A 125 -21.51 -6.51 11.95
CA ALA A 125 -21.51 -7.87 11.40
C ALA A 125 -20.17 -8.61 11.59
N ASN A 126 -19.13 -7.98 12.12
CA ASN A 126 -17.79 -8.53 12.23
C ASN A 126 -17.25 -9.06 10.88
N THR A 127 -17.53 -8.36 9.80
CA THR A 127 -17.18 -8.75 8.42
C THR A 127 -15.73 -9.22 8.31
N LEU A 128 -15.50 -10.39 7.72
CA LEU A 128 -14.17 -11.03 7.50
C LEU A 128 -13.38 -11.37 8.78
N LEU A 129 -13.95 -11.26 9.97
CA LEU A 129 -13.23 -11.66 11.19
C LEU A 129 -13.04 -13.17 11.33
N ASP A 130 -13.79 -13.98 10.61
CA ASP A 130 -13.62 -15.43 10.46
C ASP A 130 -12.42 -15.80 9.58
N SER A 131 -11.98 -14.89 8.68
CA SER A 131 -10.83 -15.13 7.79
C SER A 131 -9.56 -15.52 8.55
N THR A 132 -8.71 -16.29 7.90
CA THR A 132 -7.46 -16.80 8.51
C THR A 132 -6.55 -15.67 8.98
N GLY A 133 -6.19 -15.68 10.24
CA GLY A 133 -5.23 -14.72 10.81
C GLY A 133 -3.79 -15.10 10.51
N TYR A 134 -2.87 -14.15 10.66
CA TYR A 134 -1.45 -14.36 10.37
C TYR A 134 -0.82 -15.54 11.17
N HIS A 135 -1.16 -15.65 12.45
CA HIS A 135 -0.62 -16.73 13.29
C HIS A 135 -1.17 -18.11 12.90
N GLU A 136 -2.39 -18.15 12.42
CA GLU A 136 -3.06 -19.37 11.96
C GLU A 136 -2.44 -19.90 10.66
N LEU A 137 -1.91 -19.01 9.80
CA LEU A 137 -1.27 -19.39 8.53
C LEU A 137 -0.06 -20.32 8.71
N LYS A 138 0.62 -20.25 9.85
CA LYS A 138 1.80 -21.09 10.11
C LYS A 138 1.48 -22.58 10.08
N ASN A 139 0.25 -22.93 10.42
CA ASN A 139 -0.24 -24.29 10.52
C ASN A 139 -1.12 -24.69 9.33
N LYS A 140 -1.21 -23.84 8.31
CA LYS A 140 -2.03 -24.08 7.13
C LYS A 140 -1.17 -24.40 5.92
N PRO A 141 -1.58 -25.32 5.04
CA PRO A 141 -0.85 -25.57 3.81
C PRO A 141 -0.88 -24.33 2.90
N MET A 142 0.25 -24.09 2.23
CA MET A 142 0.33 -23.00 1.24
C MET A 142 -0.39 -23.43 -0.04
N CYS A 143 -1.24 -22.56 -0.58
CA CYS A 143 -2.06 -22.85 -1.77
C CYS A 143 -1.27 -23.40 -2.96
N TRP A 144 -0.06 -22.87 -3.20
CA TRP A 144 0.80 -23.31 -4.30
C TRP A 144 1.63 -24.56 -4.00
N LYS A 145 1.58 -25.08 -2.76
CA LYS A 145 2.23 -26.31 -2.36
C LYS A 145 1.24 -27.44 -2.15
N ASN A 146 -0.01 -27.11 -2.02
CA ASN A 146 -1.07 -28.03 -1.78
C ASN A 146 -1.87 -28.21 -3.07
N ASN A 147 -1.74 -29.37 -3.70
CA ASN A 147 -2.50 -29.73 -4.90
C ASN A 147 -3.90 -30.28 -4.56
N ASP A 148 -4.34 -30.17 -3.30
CA ASP A 148 -5.66 -30.59 -2.90
C ASP A 148 -6.71 -29.56 -3.35
N PRO A 149 -7.56 -29.88 -4.33
CA PRO A 149 -8.59 -28.97 -4.81
C PRO A 149 -9.68 -28.68 -3.77
N ASN A 150 -9.72 -29.47 -2.69
CA ASN A 150 -10.70 -29.31 -1.60
C ASN A 150 -10.15 -28.47 -0.45
N SER A 151 -8.89 -28.04 -0.51
CA SER A 151 -8.29 -27.19 0.52
C SER A 151 -8.38 -25.73 0.15
N PRO A 152 -8.94 -24.88 1.02
CA PRO A 152 -9.01 -23.45 0.77
C PRO A 152 -7.61 -22.83 0.65
N CYS A 153 -7.52 -21.77 -0.14
CA CYS A 153 -6.32 -20.96 -0.18
C CYS A 153 -6.26 -20.03 1.06
N TRP A 154 -5.84 -20.57 2.18
CA TRP A 154 -5.73 -19.86 3.45
C TRP A 154 -4.91 -18.59 3.38
N TYR A 155 -3.89 -18.60 2.53
CA TYR A 155 -3.06 -17.42 2.30
C TYR A 155 -3.85 -16.29 1.63
N HIS A 156 -4.70 -16.60 0.66
CA HIS A 156 -5.59 -15.61 0.05
C HIS A 156 -6.62 -15.09 1.05
N SER A 157 -7.23 -15.96 1.85
CA SER A 157 -8.13 -15.52 2.93
C SER A 157 -7.47 -14.48 3.83
N TYR A 158 -6.22 -14.71 4.22
CA TYR A 158 -5.45 -13.74 5.00
C TYR A 158 -5.15 -12.45 4.24
N GLU A 159 -4.67 -12.55 2.99
CA GLU A 159 -4.29 -11.37 2.22
C GLU A 159 -5.47 -10.46 1.94
N PHE A 160 -6.58 -11.03 1.47
CA PHE A 160 -7.77 -10.25 1.15
C PHE A 160 -8.38 -9.60 2.39
N ALA A 161 -8.47 -10.31 3.52
CA ALA A 161 -8.96 -9.72 4.77
C ALA A 161 -8.07 -8.56 5.24
N LYS A 162 -6.76 -8.70 5.12
CA LYS A 162 -5.79 -7.64 5.43
C LYS A 162 -5.96 -6.42 4.53
N ASP A 163 -6.14 -6.63 3.23
CA ASP A 163 -6.28 -5.57 2.24
C ASP A 163 -7.61 -4.83 2.40
N VAL A 164 -8.70 -5.57 2.59
CA VAL A 164 -10.02 -4.99 2.92
C VAL A 164 -9.94 -4.17 4.19
N PHE A 165 -9.28 -4.69 5.22
CA PHE A 165 -9.16 -3.97 6.49
C PHE A 165 -8.39 -2.66 6.34
N SER A 166 -7.33 -2.62 5.53
CA SER A 166 -6.58 -1.38 5.27
C SER A 166 -7.46 -0.32 4.58
N MET A 167 -8.26 -0.71 3.60
CA MET A 167 -9.20 0.19 2.91
C MET A 167 -10.36 0.62 3.84
N TYR A 168 -10.86 -0.29 4.66
CA TYR A 168 -11.86 0.02 5.69
C TYR A 168 -11.34 1.08 6.67
N LEU A 169 -10.10 0.95 7.14
CA LEU A 169 -9.46 1.91 8.04
C LEU A 169 -9.38 3.32 7.44
N ILE A 170 -9.04 3.42 6.16
CA ILE A 170 -8.99 4.71 5.46
C ILE A 170 -10.37 5.35 5.49
N SER A 171 -11.42 4.62 5.10
CA SER A 171 -12.81 5.11 5.15
C SER A 171 -13.24 5.48 6.57
N ALA A 172 -12.83 4.69 7.57
CA ALA A 172 -13.16 4.94 8.96
C ALA A 172 -12.52 6.25 9.49
N ILE A 173 -11.26 6.55 9.10
CA ILE A 173 -10.61 7.81 9.48
C ILE A 173 -11.34 9.00 8.87
N TRP A 174 -11.74 8.90 7.61
CA TRP A 174 -12.47 9.98 6.94
C TRP A 174 -13.83 10.27 7.56
N LEU A 175 -14.50 9.25 8.08
CA LEU A 175 -15.84 9.33 8.67
C LEU A 175 -15.81 9.42 10.18
N LYS A 176 -14.63 9.52 10.81
CA LYS A 176 -14.49 9.43 12.27
C LYS A 176 -15.31 10.47 13.01
N ASP A 177 -15.31 11.70 12.52
CA ASP A 177 -16.01 12.82 13.15
C ASP A 177 -17.53 12.82 12.86
N GLU A 178 -17.99 11.97 11.93
CA GLU A 178 -19.41 11.75 11.61
C GLU A 178 -20.05 10.67 12.49
N LEU A 179 -19.25 9.89 13.26
CA LEU A 179 -19.73 8.84 14.14
C LEU A 179 -20.20 9.42 15.47
N ASP A 180 -21.37 9.00 15.92
CA ASP A 180 -21.74 9.21 17.33
C ASP A 180 -20.96 8.26 18.26
N GLU A 181 -21.11 8.44 19.58
CA GLU A 181 -20.34 7.67 20.57
C GLU A 181 -20.61 6.17 20.49
N GLU A 182 -21.85 5.73 20.27
CA GLU A 182 -22.21 4.31 20.17
C GLU A 182 -21.62 3.72 18.88
N GLU A 183 -21.78 4.41 17.76
CA GLU A 183 -21.22 4.03 16.46
C GLU A 183 -19.71 3.94 16.52
N PHE A 184 -19.05 4.95 17.13
CA PHE A 184 -17.61 4.96 17.32
C PHE A 184 -17.12 3.74 18.11
N GLN A 185 -17.77 3.41 19.23
CA GLN A 185 -17.40 2.24 20.04
C GLN A 185 -17.54 0.92 19.28
N VAL A 186 -18.56 0.80 18.43
CA VAL A 186 -18.76 -0.38 17.58
C VAL A 186 -17.63 -0.50 16.56
N VAL A 187 -17.35 0.58 15.85
CA VAL A 187 -16.31 0.63 14.82
C VAL A 187 -14.93 0.43 15.45
N ASP A 188 -14.63 1.06 16.58
CA ASP A 188 -13.36 0.92 17.29
C ASP A 188 -13.10 -0.52 17.75
N ARG A 189 -14.11 -1.18 18.34
CA ARG A 189 -13.98 -2.60 18.73
C ARG A 189 -13.67 -3.49 17.52
N TYR A 190 -14.36 -3.30 16.41
CA TYR A 190 -14.11 -4.05 15.18
C TYR A 190 -12.70 -3.79 14.65
N ILE A 191 -12.29 -2.53 14.52
CA ILE A 191 -10.94 -2.14 14.06
C ILE A 191 -9.86 -2.75 14.95
N ASN A 192 -10.03 -2.70 16.27
CA ASN A 192 -9.07 -3.27 17.21
C ASN A 192 -8.96 -4.79 17.10
N ARG A 193 -10.04 -5.51 16.78
CA ARG A 193 -10.02 -6.97 16.55
C ARG A 193 -9.31 -7.30 15.25
N MET A 194 -9.67 -6.61 14.16
CA MET A 194 -9.03 -6.78 12.85
C MET A 194 -7.53 -6.48 12.92
N TYR A 195 -7.15 -5.36 13.55
CA TYR A 195 -5.74 -5.02 13.74
C TYR A 195 -4.97 -6.10 14.48
N ARG A 196 -5.50 -6.60 15.60
CA ARG A 196 -4.82 -7.66 16.37
C ARG A 196 -4.65 -8.94 15.57
N LYS A 197 -5.63 -9.31 14.77
CA LYS A 197 -5.63 -10.54 13.98
C LYS A 197 -4.73 -10.45 12.75
N PHE A 198 -4.79 -9.35 12.00
CA PHE A 198 -4.20 -9.26 10.66
C PHE A 198 -2.95 -8.41 10.56
N LEU A 199 -2.82 -7.32 11.32
CA LEU A 199 -1.73 -6.36 11.17
C LEU A 199 -0.70 -6.38 12.31
N LYS A 200 -1.14 -6.47 13.56
CA LYS A 200 -0.23 -6.47 14.71
C LYS A 200 0.88 -7.51 14.62
N PRO A 201 0.63 -8.74 14.17
CA PRO A 201 1.68 -9.75 14.02
C PRO A 201 2.75 -9.36 13.01
N LEU A 202 2.43 -8.44 12.10
CA LEU A 202 3.34 -8.00 11.07
C LEU A 202 4.41 -7.02 11.55
N ILE A 203 4.23 -6.36 12.69
CA ILE A 203 5.12 -5.30 13.18
C ILE A 203 6.52 -5.80 13.53
N ASN A 204 6.61 -7.00 14.10
CA ASN A 204 7.88 -7.56 14.63
C ASN A 204 8.53 -8.57 13.69
N GLN A 205 8.05 -8.70 12.47
CA GLN A 205 8.59 -9.69 11.56
C GLN A 205 9.87 -9.19 10.90
N LYS A 206 10.96 -9.95 11.03
CA LYS A 206 12.13 -9.83 10.17
C LYS A 206 11.72 -10.27 8.78
N ARG A 207 11.34 -9.32 7.94
CA ARG A 207 10.77 -9.65 6.63
C ARG A 207 11.83 -9.55 5.58
N ASP A 208 12.25 -10.72 5.11
CA ASP A 208 12.84 -10.91 3.80
C ASP A 208 11.76 -11.22 2.74
N GLN A 209 10.52 -11.31 3.16
CA GLN A 209 9.40 -11.60 2.28
C GLN A 209 9.04 -10.33 1.55
N GLY A 210 9.45 -10.30 0.29
CA GLY A 210 9.28 -9.24 -0.68
C GLY A 210 8.00 -8.43 -0.58
N PHE A 211 7.76 -7.81 -1.61
CA PHE A 211 6.65 -7.06 -2.08
C PHE A 211 5.30 -7.07 -1.28
N PHE A 212 4.71 -8.24 -1.00
CA PHE A 212 3.44 -8.32 -0.27
C PHE A 212 3.49 -7.80 1.15
N ALA A 213 4.65 -7.88 1.80
CA ALA A 213 4.82 -7.33 3.15
C ALA A 213 4.92 -5.80 3.17
N MET A 214 5.30 -5.18 2.06
CA MET A 214 5.38 -3.73 1.92
C MET A 214 4.07 -3.09 1.50
N ALA A 215 3.25 -3.80 0.75
CA ALA A 215 1.96 -3.31 0.29
C ALA A 215 1.04 -2.93 1.48
N ASN A 216 -0.18 -3.30 1.43
CA ASN A 216 -1.24 -2.81 2.30
C ASN A 216 -0.99 -3.00 3.81
N GLY A 217 -0.22 -4.02 4.22
CA GLY A 217 0.07 -4.26 5.63
C GLY A 217 0.77 -3.09 6.34
N GLY A 218 1.71 -2.44 5.67
CA GLY A 218 2.42 -1.29 6.24
C GLY A 218 1.57 -0.05 6.33
N THR A 219 0.86 0.27 5.28
CA THR A 219 -0.08 1.40 5.26
C THR A 219 -1.19 1.18 6.29
N GLY A 220 -1.76 -0.02 6.36
CA GLY A 220 -2.78 -0.33 7.36
C GLY A 220 -2.30 -0.13 8.81
N ILE A 221 -1.05 -0.50 9.14
CA ILE A 221 -0.48 -0.24 10.47
C ILE A 221 -0.31 1.26 10.71
N LEU A 222 0.13 2.01 9.71
CA LEU A 222 0.31 3.45 9.80
C LEU A 222 -1.04 4.14 10.01
N ILE A 223 -2.06 3.81 9.21
CA ILE A 223 -3.42 4.35 9.35
C ILE A 223 -4.04 3.96 10.71
N TYR A 224 -3.85 2.70 11.17
CA TYR A 224 -4.30 2.30 12.51
C TYR A 224 -3.62 3.11 13.63
N SER A 225 -2.36 3.50 13.45
CA SER A 225 -1.69 4.34 14.44
C SER A 225 -2.33 5.72 14.58
N ASN A 226 -2.87 6.27 13.47
CA ASN A 226 -3.67 7.49 13.49
C ASN A 226 -5.03 7.24 14.18
N TRP A 227 -5.78 6.21 13.75
CA TRP A 227 -7.06 5.86 14.39
C TRP A 227 -6.94 5.78 15.91
N SER A 228 -5.94 5.07 16.40
CA SER A 228 -5.69 4.85 17.84
C SER A 228 -4.92 5.98 18.52
N ASN A 229 -4.63 7.08 17.84
CA ASN A 229 -3.78 8.19 18.30
C ASN A 229 -2.42 7.72 18.89
N ASN A 230 -1.86 6.65 18.34
CA ASN A 230 -0.63 6.03 18.84
C ASN A 230 0.61 6.48 18.06
N LYS A 231 1.13 7.67 18.35
CA LYS A 231 2.34 8.22 17.73
C LYS A 231 3.58 7.32 17.89
N ARG A 232 3.68 6.56 19.02
CA ARG A 232 4.81 5.64 19.23
C ARG A 232 4.78 4.49 18.22
N LEU A 233 3.59 3.99 17.93
CA LEU A 233 3.39 2.95 16.90
C LEU A 233 3.76 3.50 15.52
N ALA A 234 3.31 4.71 15.16
CA ALA A 234 3.65 5.35 13.89
C ALA A 234 5.17 5.51 13.72
N VAL A 235 5.85 6.07 14.72
CA VAL A 235 7.31 6.24 14.70
C VAL A 235 8.03 4.90 14.51
N ARG A 236 7.62 3.87 15.27
CA ARG A 236 8.21 2.54 15.17
C ARG A 236 8.00 1.93 13.78
N GLU A 237 6.76 2.02 13.26
CA GLU A 237 6.42 1.46 11.96
C GLU A 237 7.18 2.18 10.84
N ILE A 238 7.21 3.51 10.84
CA ILE A 238 7.95 4.29 9.84
C ILE A 238 9.43 3.93 9.86
N ASN A 239 10.06 3.92 11.02
CA ASN A 239 11.49 3.60 11.11
C ASN A 239 11.79 2.16 10.68
N ASN A 240 10.92 1.20 11.00
CA ASN A 240 11.06 -0.18 10.52
C ASN A 240 10.92 -0.28 9.00
N ARG A 241 9.98 0.47 8.41
CA ARG A 241 9.78 0.51 6.96
C ARG A 241 10.95 1.18 6.23
N LEU A 242 11.46 2.28 6.76
CA LEU A 242 12.64 2.93 6.17
C LEU A 242 13.85 1.98 6.16
N LYS A 243 14.09 1.23 7.24
CA LYS A 243 15.13 0.18 7.27
C LYS A 243 14.88 -0.93 6.26
N TYR A 244 13.62 -1.35 6.11
CA TYR A 244 13.24 -2.37 5.15
C TYR A 244 13.42 -1.88 3.70
N ILE A 245 12.99 -0.66 3.41
CA ILE A 245 13.21 -0.02 2.10
C ILE A 245 14.71 0.05 1.80
N ASP A 246 15.54 0.48 2.76
CA ASP A 246 16.99 0.54 2.59
C ASP A 246 17.62 -0.81 2.23
N LYS A 247 17.09 -1.90 2.80
CA LYS A 247 17.55 -3.26 2.51
C LYS A 247 17.07 -3.77 1.14
N VAL A 248 15.84 -3.47 0.75
CA VAL A 248 15.16 -4.08 -0.39
C VAL A 248 15.36 -3.30 -1.68
N PHE A 249 15.44 -1.98 -1.60
CA PHE A 249 15.80 -1.12 -2.73
C PHE A 249 17.31 -1.11 -2.89
N LEU A 250 17.77 -1.64 -4.01
CA LEU A 250 19.19 -1.78 -4.30
C LEU A 250 19.80 -0.43 -4.72
N GLU A 251 21.12 -0.32 -4.63
CA GLU A 251 21.84 0.94 -4.94
C GLU A 251 21.70 1.34 -6.42
N ASP A 252 21.40 0.41 -7.30
CA ASP A 252 21.17 0.60 -8.73
C ASP A 252 19.71 0.85 -9.10
N GLY A 253 18.82 0.95 -8.11
CA GLY A 253 17.39 1.26 -8.28
C GLY A 253 16.48 0.06 -8.47
N TYR A 254 17.01 -1.16 -8.64
CA TYR A 254 16.15 -2.35 -8.69
C TYR A 254 15.63 -2.71 -7.30
N ILE A 255 14.47 -3.36 -7.27
CA ILE A 255 13.83 -3.81 -6.01
C ILE A 255 14.05 -5.31 -5.87
N ASN A 256 14.74 -5.72 -4.81
CA ASN A 256 15.05 -7.13 -4.56
C ASN A 256 13.78 -7.99 -4.52
N ASN A 257 13.81 -9.16 -5.13
CA ASN A 257 12.70 -10.09 -5.30
C ASN A 257 11.52 -9.60 -6.16
N ASN A 258 11.40 -8.31 -6.40
CA ASN A 258 10.33 -7.75 -7.23
C ASN A 258 10.78 -7.63 -8.69
N SER A 259 11.85 -6.89 -8.93
CA SER A 259 12.35 -6.64 -10.29
C SER A 259 12.84 -7.91 -10.99
N PHE A 260 13.19 -8.96 -10.23
CA PHE A 260 13.80 -10.20 -10.71
C PHE A 260 12.79 -11.35 -10.90
N ARG A 261 11.57 -11.02 -11.33
CA ARG A 261 10.49 -12.00 -11.54
C ARG A 261 10.22 -12.35 -13.00
N GLY A 262 11.23 -12.36 -13.82
CA GLY A 262 11.11 -12.69 -15.23
C GLY A 262 10.19 -11.71 -15.96
N TYR A 263 9.26 -12.20 -16.78
CA TYR A 263 8.33 -11.36 -17.56
C TYR A 263 7.42 -10.48 -16.71
N ARG A 264 7.26 -10.78 -15.42
CA ARG A 264 6.52 -9.96 -14.46
C ARG A 264 7.41 -8.99 -13.69
N GLY A 265 8.71 -8.96 -13.96
CA GLY A 265 9.66 -8.14 -13.19
C GLY A 265 9.30 -6.67 -13.18
N GLN A 266 8.94 -6.09 -14.32
CA GLN A 266 8.50 -4.70 -14.40
C GLN A 266 7.21 -4.45 -13.61
N TRP A 267 6.23 -5.33 -13.75
CA TRP A 267 4.97 -5.22 -13.03
C TRP A 267 5.17 -5.22 -11.50
N TYR A 268 5.95 -6.19 -11.01
CA TYR A 268 6.24 -6.25 -9.58
C TYR A 268 7.12 -5.10 -9.11
N HIS A 269 8.05 -4.62 -9.96
CA HIS A 269 8.83 -3.43 -9.67
C HIS A 269 7.93 -2.21 -9.50
N SER A 270 7.09 -1.92 -10.48
CA SER A 270 6.16 -0.79 -10.49
C SER A 270 5.16 -0.88 -9.32
N TYR A 271 4.63 -2.05 -9.04
CA TYR A 271 3.70 -2.26 -7.93
C TYR A 271 4.39 -2.06 -6.57
N GLY A 272 5.59 -2.61 -6.38
CA GLY A 272 6.36 -2.43 -5.15
C GLY A 272 6.74 -0.95 -4.94
N LEU A 273 7.15 -0.27 -6.00
CA LEU A 273 7.46 1.15 -5.98
C LEU A 273 6.21 1.97 -5.61
N ASN A 274 5.07 1.75 -6.30
CA ASN A 274 3.83 2.47 -6.02
C ASN A 274 3.40 2.33 -4.55
N SER A 275 3.42 1.12 -4.01
CA SER A 275 3.05 0.86 -2.61
C SER A 275 3.96 1.61 -1.63
N VAL A 276 5.25 1.67 -1.92
CA VAL A 276 6.22 2.39 -1.09
C VAL A 276 6.04 3.89 -1.22
N LEU A 277 5.84 4.41 -2.41
CA LEU A 277 5.62 5.85 -2.63
C LEU A 277 4.36 6.32 -1.93
N GLY A 278 3.26 5.56 -2.00
CA GLY A 278 2.04 5.87 -1.25
C GLY A 278 2.25 5.87 0.26
N TYR A 279 2.98 4.88 0.78
CA TYR A 279 3.36 4.84 2.19
C TYR A 279 4.21 6.05 2.61
N ILE A 280 5.24 6.38 1.84
CA ILE A 280 6.12 7.52 2.09
C ILE A 280 5.35 8.84 2.01
N TYR A 281 4.42 8.95 1.06
CA TYR A 281 3.55 10.11 0.94
C TYR A 281 2.76 10.34 2.24
N ILE A 282 2.06 9.33 2.76
CA ILE A 282 1.32 9.44 4.03
C ILE A 282 2.25 9.76 5.19
N ALA A 283 3.41 9.12 5.27
CA ALA A 283 4.38 9.40 6.32
C ALA A 283 4.86 10.86 6.30
N LYS A 284 5.11 11.41 5.09
CA LYS A 284 5.49 12.84 4.91
C LYS A 284 4.35 13.78 5.29
N LEU A 285 3.11 13.47 4.94
CA LEU A 285 1.92 14.23 5.36
C LEU A 285 1.87 14.37 6.89
N TRP A 286 2.29 13.35 7.61
CA TRP A 286 2.33 13.37 9.09
C TRP A 286 3.64 13.90 9.66
N GLY A 287 4.47 14.56 8.84
CA GLY A 287 5.68 15.25 9.26
C GLY A 287 6.94 14.38 9.32
N ALA A 288 6.89 13.13 8.86
CA ALA A 288 8.07 12.29 8.83
C ALA A 288 9.12 12.82 7.84
N LYS A 289 10.33 13.02 8.33
CA LYS A 289 11.50 13.38 7.50
C LYS A 289 12.13 12.12 6.94
N ILE A 290 12.08 11.97 5.62
CA ILE A 290 12.64 10.79 4.92
C ILE A 290 14.15 11.00 4.73
N PRO A 291 15.01 10.05 5.17
CA PRO A 291 16.45 10.16 4.99
C PRO A 291 16.87 10.29 3.53
N ASN A 292 17.85 11.12 3.22
CA ASN A 292 18.33 11.33 1.85
C ASN A 292 18.72 10.03 1.15
N LYS A 293 19.36 9.09 1.86
CA LYS A 293 19.69 7.78 1.30
C LYS A 293 18.47 7.04 0.76
N ILE A 294 17.37 7.05 1.52
CA ILE A 294 16.11 6.42 1.10
C ILE A 294 15.54 7.18 -0.10
N GLN A 295 15.56 8.50 -0.06
CA GLN A 295 15.06 9.32 -1.15
C GLN A 295 15.82 9.05 -2.46
N GLN A 296 17.15 8.95 -2.41
CA GLN A 296 17.96 8.59 -3.57
C GLN A 296 17.63 7.19 -4.13
N LYS A 297 17.39 6.21 -3.27
CA LYS A 297 16.96 4.88 -3.70
C LYS A 297 15.59 4.90 -4.39
N LEU A 298 14.65 5.70 -3.90
CA LEU A 298 13.33 5.85 -4.52
C LEU A 298 13.43 6.57 -5.88
N ILE A 299 14.27 7.59 -5.98
CA ILE A 299 14.57 8.27 -7.26
C ILE A 299 15.09 7.26 -8.28
N LYS A 300 16.14 6.51 -7.92
CA LYS A 300 16.71 5.49 -8.82
C LYS A 300 15.69 4.40 -9.19
N ALA A 301 14.84 3.98 -8.27
CA ALA A 301 13.80 3.00 -8.58
C ALA A 301 12.75 3.58 -9.56
N SER A 302 12.46 4.87 -9.47
CA SER A 302 11.61 5.58 -10.43
C SER A 302 12.28 5.66 -11.81
N GLU A 303 13.58 5.92 -11.87
CA GLU A 303 14.36 5.89 -13.11
C GLU A 303 14.37 4.49 -13.76
N ILE A 304 14.48 3.43 -12.96
CA ILE A 304 14.37 2.03 -13.45
C ILE A 304 12.98 1.73 -14.00
N THR A 305 11.90 2.32 -13.44
CA THR A 305 10.57 2.21 -14.01
C THR A 305 10.53 2.82 -15.42
N ASN A 306 11.12 4.00 -15.61
CA ASN A 306 11.23 4.66 -16.92
C ASN A 306 12.13 3.86 -17.88
N LEU A 307 13.25 3.33 -17.38
CA LEU A 307 14.14 2.49 -18.18
C LEU A 307 13.40 1.27 -18.75
N ALA A 308 12.51 0.65 -17.98
CA ALA A 308 11.73 -0.48 -18.46
C ALA A 308 10.76 -0.10 -19.59
N ILE A 309 10.37 1.17 -19.70
CA ILE A 309 9.52 1.70 -20.78
C ILE A 309 10.36 2.10 -21.98
N THR A 310 11.45 2.82 -21.77
CA THR A 310 12.26 3.44 -22.83
C THR A 310 13.29 2.48 -23.42
N ASP A 311 13.92 1.63 -22.60
CA ASP A 311 14.95 0.68 -22.98
C ASP A 311 14.77 -0.66 -22.27
N TRP A 312 13.83 -1.46 -22.78
CA TRP A 312 13.48 -2.77 -22.22
C TRP A 312 14.68 -3.74 -22.17
N ASP A 313 15.54 -3.70 -23.18
CA ASP A 313 16.69 -4.61 -23.25
C ASP A 313 17.70 -4.29 -22.16
N LYS A 314 17.92 -3.04 -21.87
CA LYS A 314 18.77 -2.60 -20.76
C LYS A 314 18.14 -2.94 -19.41
N PHE A 315 16.83 -2.75 -19.24
CA PHE A 315 16.11 -3.14 -18.01
C PHE A 315 16.28 -4.63 -17.73
N LYS A 316 16.04 -5.49 -18.73
CA LYS A 316 16.13 -6.96 -18.60
C LYS A 316 17.56 -7.51 -18.58
N SER A 317 18.57 -6.72 -19.02
CA SER A 317 19.97 -7.18 -19.11
C SER A 317 20.57 -7.46 -17.74
N ARG A 318 20.01 -6.89 -16.68
CA ARG A 318 20.39 -7.28 -15.34
C ARG A 318 19.93 -8.72 -15.09
N GLU A 319 20.87 -9.59 -14.77
CA GLU A 319 20.57 -10.99 -14.48
C GLU A 319 19.48 -11.13 -13.41
N PHE A 320 18.42 -11.82 -13.78
CA PHE A 320 17.34 -12.21 -12.88
C PHE A 320 17.77 -13.45 -12.09
N ALA A 321 18.85 -13.31 -11.34
CA ALA A 321 19.47 -14.41 -10.61
C ALA A 321 18.44 -15.15 -9.75
N GLY A 322 18.29 -16.44 -10.00
CA GLY A 322 17.63 -17.39 -9.11
C GLY A 322 16.15 -17.64 -9.35
N THR A 323 15.50 -17.05 -10.34
CA THR A 323 14.10 -17.35 -10.63
C THR A 323 13.93 -18.00 -12.02
N ASN A 324 14.10 -19.32 -12.08
CA ASN A 324 13.64 -20.14 -13.21
C ASN A 324 12.11 -20.06 -13.46
N ARG A 325 11.41 -19.16 -12.76
CA ARG A 325 9.95 -19.22 -12.68
C ARG A 325 9.25 -18.63 -13.88
N ASN A 326 9.88 -17.72 -14.65
CA ASN A 326 9.19 -17.11 -15.78
C ASN A 326 10.18 -16.63 -16.83
N LYS A 327 10.19 -17.27 -17.98
CA LYS A 327 10.89 -16.75 -19.15
C LYS A 327 10.30 -15.38 -19.51
N ILE A 328 11.13 -14.38 -19.73
CA ILE A 328 10.70 -13.09 -20.26
C ILE A 328 10.20 -13.33 -21.68
N SER A 329 8.92 -13.12 -21.92
CA SER A 329 8.33 -13.39 -23.22
C SER A 329 8.57 -12.23 -24.20
N ASN A 330 8.15 -11.04 -23.83
CA ASN A 330 8.38 -9.80 -24.60
C ASN A 330 7.99 -8.56 -23.79
N LYS A 331 8.37 -7.37 -24.31
CA LYS A 331 8.07 -6.06 -23.72
C LYS A 331 6.58 -5.80 -23.57
N ASP A 332 5.79 -6.13 -24.59
CA ASP A 332 4.37 -5.82 -24.62
C ASP A 332 3.59 -6.56 -23.52
N ASN A 333 3.92 -7.81 -23.24
CA ASN A 333 3.34 -8.56 -22.15
C ASN A 333 3.73 -8.00 -20.78
N ALA A 334 4.99 -7.57 -20.61
CA ALA A 334 5.43 -6.95 -19.38
C ALA A 334 4.69 -5.63 -19.13
N ILE A 335 4.61 -4.77 -20.14
CA ILE A 335 3.90 -3.48 -20.08
C ILE A 335 2.40 -3.70 -19.82
N LYS A 336 1.77 -4.66 -20.49
CA LYS A 336 0.36 -4.99 -20.29
C LYS A 336 0.02 -5.31 -18.82
N HIS A 337 0.91 -5.98 -18.12
CA HIS A 337 0.72 -6.29 -16.70
C HIS A 337 0.98 -5.09 -15.79
N THR A 338 1.93 -4.22 -16.14
CA THR A 338 2.22 -3.00 -15.37
C THR A 338 1.00 -2.08 -15.30
N HIS A 339 0.23 -2.00 -16.38
CA HIS A 339 -0.94 -1.13 -16.45
C HIS A 339 -2.07 -1.47 -15.47
N GLN A 340 -2.16 -2.71 -15.01
CA GLN A 340 -3.23 -3.13 -14.10
C GLN A 340 -3.04 -2.61 -12.67
N MET A 341 -1.84 -2.16 -12.31
CA MET A 341 -1.45 -1.90 -10.94
C MET A 341 -0.92 -0.48 -10.66
N ALA A 342 -0.76 0.34 -11.68
CA ALA A 342 0.01 1.59 -11.57
C ALA A 342 -0.83 2.85 -11.75
N PHE A 343 -2.07 2.87 -11.23
CA PHE A 343 -3.00 3.99 -11.43
C PHE A 343 -2.48 5.33 -10.95
N SER A 344 -1.70 5.33 -9.91
CA SER A 344 -1.18 6.53 -9.27
C SER A 344 0.33 6.60 -9.30
N LEU A 345 1.00 5.60 -9.90
CA LEU A 345 2.46 5.52 -9.87
C LEU A 345 3.13 6.77 -10.44
N ASP A 346 2.65 7.27 -11.57
CA ASP A 346 3.18 8.47 -12.21
C ASP A 346 3.06 9.70 -11.31
N ALA A 347 1.90 9.94 -10.72
CA ALA A 347 1.70 11.06 -9.81
C ALA A 347 2.50 10.91 -8.52
N LEU A 348 2.53 9.71 -7.93
CA LEU A 348 3.32 9.45 -6.73
C LEU A 348 4.83 9.55 -7.00
N MET A 349 5.30 9.10 -8.16
CA MET A 349 6.70 9.30 -8.57
C MET A 349 7.02 10.80 -8.61
N GLU A 350 6.21 11.60 -9.30
CA GLU A 350 6.45 13.03 -9.41
C GLU A 350 6.41 13.73 -8.04
N VAL A 351 5.38 13.49 -7.25
CA VAL A 351 5.20 14.16 -5.93
C VAL A 351 6.25 13.73 -4.91
N VAL A 352 6.64 12.47 -4.90
CA VAL A 352 7.57 11.94 -3.86
C VAL A 352 9.03 12.06 -4.27
N THR A 353 9.34 11.87 -5.56
CA THR A 353 10.72 11.79 -6.05
C THR A 353 11.10 12.89 -7.04
N GLY A 354 10.14 13.61 -7.60
CA GLY A 354 10.37 14.60 -8.68
C GLY A 354 10.58 13.96 -10.06
N ILE A 355 10.50 12.63 -10.18
CA ILE A 355 10.68 11.92 -11.45
C ILE A 355 9.32 11.76 -12.13
N LYS A 356 9.22 12.23 -13.36
CA LYS A 356 8.05 12.02 -14.21
C LYS A 356 8.12 10.65 -14.88
N LEU A 357 6.96 9.98 -14.98
CA LEU A 357 6.88 8.72 -15.68
C LEU A 357 6.91 8.96 -17.19
N GLU A 358 7.76 8.22 -17.90
CA GLU A 358 7.81 8.22 -19.36
C GLU A 358 6.53 7.64 -19.97
N HIS A 359 6.15 8.14 -21.14
CA HIS A 359 4.89 7.80 -21.79
C HIS A 359 5.12 6.81 -22.94
N ASP A 360 4.72 5.57 -22.73
CA ASP A 360 4.52 4.62 -23.83
C ASP A 360 3.07 4.72 -24.37
N PRO A 361 2.83 4.66 -25.68
CA PRO A 361 1.48 4.76 -26.24
C PRO A 361 0.51 3.69 -25.72
N ILE A 362 1.00 2.50 -25.39
CA ILE A 362 0.19 1.44 -24.78
C ILE A 362 -0.17 1.83 -23.34
N TYR A 363 0.80 2.36 -22.60
CA TYR A 363 0.60 2.86 -21.25
C TYR A 363 -0.44 3.99 -21.23
N LEU A 364 -0.29 5.00 -22.09
CA LEU A 364 -1.23 6.13 -22.17
C LEU A 364 -2.68 5.69 -22.47
N ARG A 365 -2.88 4.73 -23.37
CA ARG A 365 -4.22 4.21 -23.66
C ARG A 365 -4.85 3.56 -22.45
N LYS A 366 -4.08 2.78 -21.72
CA LYS A 366 -4.57 2.08 -20.53
C LYS A 366 -4.70 2.99 -19.33
N ARG A 367 -3.78 3.94 -19.15
CA ARG A 367 -3.88 5.01 -18.17
C ARG A 367 -5.21 5.75 -18.31
N LYS A 368 -5.57 6.17 -19.54
CA LYS A 368 -6.85 6.87 -19.80
C LYS A 368 -8.07 6.02 -19.42
N TYR A 369 -8.00 4.72 -19.61
CA TYR A 369 -9.05 3.79 -19.17
C TYR A 369 -9.12 3.69 -17.64
N HIS A 370 -7.98 3.57 -17.00
CA HIS A 370 -7.88 3.37 -15.57
C HIS A 370 -8.01 4.66 -14.76
N MET A 371 -7.64 5.82 -15.31
CA MET A 371 -7.88 7.11 -14.66
C MET A 371 -9.37 7.40 -14.44
N LYS A 372 -10.27 6.79 -15.19
CA LYS A 372 -11.71 6.88 -14.93
C LYS A 372 -12.14 6.21 -13.62
N ASP A 373 -11.40 5.17 -13.21
CA ASP A 373 -11.62 4.42 -11.97
C ASP A 373 -10.40 4.53 -11.04
N GLY A 374 -9.47 5.43 -11.38
CA GLY A 374 -8.13 5.54 -10.83
C GLY A 374 -8.08 5.94 -9.38
N PHE A 375 -8.00 4.92 -8.56
CA PHE A 375 -8.02 4.99 -7.14
C PHE A 375 -6.84 4.20 -6.58
N ASP A 376 -6.03 4.84 -5.78
CA ASP A 376 -4.93 4.17 -5.10
C ASP A 376 -5.40 3.62 -3.75
N SER A 377 -5.45 2.30 -3.63
CA SER A 377 -5.84 1.63 -2.40
C SER A 377 -4.88 1.87 -1.22
N THR A 378 -3.70 2.40 -1.49
CA THR A 378 -2.68 2.66 -0.47
C THR A 378 -2.91 3.99 0.24
N ILE A 379 -3.27 5.02 -0.51
CA ILE A 379 -3.49 6.38 0.01
C ILE A 379 -4.98 6.73 0.15
N GLY A 380 -5.86 5.99 -0.51
CA GLY A 380 -7.28 6.19 -0.38
C GLY A 380 -7.89 7.24 -1.32
N PHE A 381 -7.11 7.85 -2.19
CA PHE A 381 -7.59 8.79 -3.21
C PHE A 381 -6.72 8.74 -4.46
N ASN A 382 -7.14 9.43 -5.53
CA ASN A 382 -6.32 9.48 -6.74
C ASN A 382 -5.13 10.41 -6.55
N ALA A 383 -3.93 9.87 -6.66
CA ALA A 383 -2.70 10.63 -6.55
C ALA A 383 -2.56 11.73 -7.61
N HIS A 384 -3.25 11.63 -8.75
CA HIS A 384 -3.23 12.67 -9.78
C HIS A 384 -3.76 14.02 -9.30
N CYS A 385 -4.66 14.04 -8.31
CA CYS A 385 -5.08 15.28 -7.68
C CYS A 385 -3.93 16.05 -7.04
N LEU A 386 -2.87 15.36 -6.65
CA LEU A 386 -1.71 15.99 -6.03
C LEU A 386 -0.92 16.84 -7.03
N LEU A 387 -1.01 16.52 -8.32
CA LEU A 387 -0.36 17.29 -9.39
C LEU A 387 -1.11 18.58 -9.73
N GLU A 388 -2.43 18.59 -9.57
CA GLU A 388 -3.25 19.78 -9.82
C GLU A 388 -2.99 20.90 -8.80
N ASN A 389 -2.46 20.56 -7.64
CA ASN A 389 -2.18 21.52 -6.56
C ASN A 389 -0.70 22.00 -6.54
N ILE A 390 0.13 21.52 -7.46
CA ILE A 390 1.55 21.91 -7.57
C ILE A 390 1.75 23.04 -8.61
N ASN A 391 0.76 23.29 -9.45
CA ASN A 391 0.70 24.37 -10.43
C ASN A 391 -0.16 25.52 -9.88
#